data_3e2eec71c4154549a8f7813b854e3eb3
#
_entry.id   3e2eec71c4154549a8f7813b854e3eb3
#
_cell.length_a   1.000
_cell.length_b   1.000
_cell.length_c   1.000
_cell.angle_alpha   90.00
_cell.angle_beta   90.00
_cell.angle_gamma   90.00
#
_symmetry.space_group_name_H-M   'P 1'
#
loop_
_entity.id
_entity.type
_entity.pdbx_description
1 polymer ?
#
loop_
_entity_poly.entity_id
_entity_poly.type
_entity_poly.pdbx_seq_one_letter_code
_entity_poly.pdbx_strand_id
1 'polypeptide(L)'
;SEMCIRDRNIRMMELFGGAATPMGFGEVYTALQQSVIDGAENNELALTSNKHGEVCKYYSYNMHQMVPDIVIGNLRFLNSLSPEERAIFDEGFDIISKVQREAWGESVDKAIQQAKEMNVEFIYPDVLAFQERVLPLHDEVLAATPKLKPIYDKIQEIGKEIKGGKN
;
A
#
# COMPACT_ATOMS: atom_id res chain seq x y z
N SER A 1 10.85 9.52 -8.86
CA SER A 1 9.83 8.48 -8.65
C SER A 1 8.93 8.78 -7.45
N GLU A 2 9.44 9.27 -6.33
CA GLU A 2 8.61 9.70 -5.19
C GLU A 2 7.60 10.79 -5.57
N MET A 3 7.97 11.70 -6.45
CA MET A 3 7.09 12.77 -6.95
C MET A 3 5.84 12.20 -7.63
N CYS A 4 5.97 11.15 -8.46
CA CYS A 4 4.81 10.56 -9.16
C CYS A 4 3.84 9.82 -8.22
N ILE A 5 4.32 9.17 -7.16
CA ILE A 5 3.46 8.50 -6.17
C ILE A 5 2.75 9.56 -5.33
N ARG A 6 3.48 10.58 -4.88
CA ARG A 6 2.94 11.68 -4.10
C ARG A 6 1.82 12.42 -4.82
N ASP A 7 2.02 12.77 -6.11
CA ASP A 7 1.03 13.47 -6.93
C ASP A 7 -0.26 12.65 -7.11
N ARG A 8 -0.13 11.33 -7.29
CA ARG A 8 -1.30 10.43 -7.40
C ARG A 8 -2.08 10.34 -6.08
N ASN A 9 -1.39 10.28 -4.95
CA ASN A 9 -2.03 10.25 -3.64
C ASN A 9 -2.73 11.59 -3.34
N ILE A 10 -2.14 12.72 -3.71
CA ILE A 10 -2.79 14.04 -3.62
C ILE A 10 -4.08 14.02 -4.43
N ARG A 11 -4.01 13.62 -5.71
CA ARG A 11 -5.17 13.58 -6.60
C ARG A 11 -6.26 12.63 -6.11
N MET A 12 -5.87 11.47 -5.57
CA MET A 12 -6.79 10.51 -4.95
C MET A 12 -7.55 11.14 -3.77
N MET A 13 -6.85 11.82 -2.87
CA MET A 13 -7.47 12.48 -1.72
C MET A 13 -8.43 13.59 -2.14
N GLU A 14 -8.09 14.38 -3.16
CA GLU A 14 -9.00 15.36 -3.75
C GLU A 14 -10.29 14.72 -4.27
N LEU A 15 -10.18 13.59 -4.98
CA LEU A 15 -11.33 12.84 -5.49
C LEU A 15 -12.20 12.26 -4.36
N PHE A 16 -11.60 11.92 -3.23
CA PHE A 16 -12.34 11.54 -2.02
C PHE A 16 -13.01 12.73 -1.33
N GLY A 17 -12.68 13.96 -1.73
CA GLY A 17 -13.22 15.20 -1.15
C GLY A 17 -12.41 15.72 0.04
N GLY A 18 -11.20 15.23 0.23
CA GLY A 18 -10.25 15.70 1.24
C GLY A 18 -9.23 16.66 0.69
N ALA A 19 -8.47 17.31 1.59
CA ALA A 19 -7.31 18.11 1.27
C ALA A 19 -6.04 17.34 1.62
N ALA A 20 -5.19 17.05 0.62
CA ALA A 20 -3.95 16.33 0.85
C ALA A 20 -2.84 17.26 1.31
N THR A 21 -2.15 16.89 2.38
CA THR A 21 -0.99 17.60 2.92
C THR A 21 0.23 16.67 2.89
N PRO A 22 1.05 16.71 1.81
CA PRO A 22 2.24 15.86 1.72
C PRO A 22 3.28 16.25 2.77
N MET A 23 3.78 15.27 3.51
CA MET A 23 4.81 15.48 4.54
C MET A 23 5.74 14.28 4.65
N GLY A 24 6.84 14.42 5.36
CA GLY A 24 7.73 13.33 5.71
C GLY A 24 7.06 12.35 6.66
N PHE A 25 7.26 11.04 6.46
CA PHE A 25 6.60 10.02 7.30
C PHE A 25 6.89 10.20 8.80
N GLY A 26 8.11 10.60 9.16
CA GLY A 26 8.49 10.87 10.55
C GLY A 26 7.76 12.06 11.20
N GLU A 27 7.11 12.91 10.42
CA GLU A 27 6.39 14.10 10.91
C GLU A 27 4.90 13.79 11.17
N VAL A 28 4.39 12.70 10.60
CA VAL A 28 2.95 12.37 10.60
C VAL A 28 2.40 12.21 12.02
N TYR A 29 3.09 11.49 12.91
CA TYR A 29 2.65 11.31 14.30
C TYR A 29 2.44 12.66 15.00
N THR A 30 3.41 13.56 14.90
CA THR A 30 3.33 14.89 15.53
C THR A 30 2.24 15.75 14.90
N ALA A 31 2.07 15.69 13.58
CA ALA A 31 1.03 16.41 12.88
C ALA A 31 -0.38 15.95 13.27
N LEU A 32 -0.58 14.63 13.44
CA LEU A 32 -1.83 14.06 13.98
C LEU A 32 -2.05 14.46 15.43
N GLN A 33 -1.02 14.37 16.28
CA GLN A 33 -1.12 14.73 17.70
C GLN A 33 -1.47 16.20 17.92
N GLN A 34 -0.94 17.08 17.06
CA GLN A 34 -1.20 18.52 17.11
C GLN A 34 -2.42 18.95 16.31
N SER A 35 -3.16 18.03 15.70
CA SER A 35 -4.31 18.30 14.84
C SER A 35 -3.98 19.24 13.65
N VAL A 36 -2.75 19.16 13.14
CA VAL A 36 -2.34 19.83 11.89
C VAL A 36 -2.94 19.10 10.68
N ILE A 37 -3.12 17.79 10.81
CA ILE A 37 -3.85 16.96 9.87
C ILE A 37 -4.91 16.15 10.63
N ASP A 38 -6.04 15.87 9.98
CA ASP A 38 -7.16 15.13 10.56
C ASP A 38 -7.00 13.61 10.47
N GLY A 39 -6.15 13.14 9.57
CA GLY A 39 -5.90 11.72 9.34
C GLY A 39 -4.70 11.48 8.43
N ALA A 40 -4.30 10.22 8.31
CA ALA A 40 -3.24 9.79 7.41
C ALA A 40 -3.58 8.42 6.82
N GLU A 41 -3.08 8.13 5.62
CA GLU A 41 -3.18 6.81 5.03
C GLU A 41 -1.93 5.99 5.35
N ASN A 42 -2.10 4.74 5.75
CA ASN A 42 -1.02 3.76 5.91
C ASN A 42 -1.59 2.36 6.18
N ASN A 43 -0.70 1.35 6.24
CA ASN A 43 -1.05 0.01 6.68
C ASN A 43 -1.18 -0.08 8.22
N GLU A 44 -1.68 -1.21 8.72
CA GLU A 44 -1.98 -1.46 10.13
C GLU A 44 -0.77 -1.33 11.06
N LEU A 45 0.44 -1.61 10.56
CA LEU A 45 1.66 -1.53 11.37
C LEU A 45 1.96 -0.10 11.81
N ALA A 46 1.49 0.91 11.07
CA ALA A 46 1.66 2.31 11.48
C ALA A 46 0.94 2.62 12.81
N LEU A 47 -0.15 1.91 13.12
CA LEU A 47 -0.88 2.09 14.38
C LEU A 47 -0.01 1.76 15.59
N THR A 48 0.84 0.74 15.47
CA THR A 48 1.66 0.22 16.57
C THR A 48 3.12 0.64 16.46
N SER A 49 3.81 0.29 15.36
CA SER A 49 5.24 0.57 15.18
C SER A 49 5.55 2.07 15.12
N ASN A 50 4.63 2.87 14.55
CA ASN A 50 4.76 4.34 14.46
C ASN A 50 3.85 5.06 15.46
N LYS A 51 3.19 4.31 16.35
CA LYS A 51 2.35 4.83 17.45
C LYS A 51 1.14 5.66 17.02
N HIS A 52 0.73 5.60 15.75
CA HIS A 52 -0.42 6.37 15.27
C HIS A 52 -1.70 6.01 16.04
N GLY A 53 -1.85 4.78 16.53
CA GLY A 53 -2.98 4.36 17.38
C GLY A 53 -3.08 5.05 18.74
N GLU A 54 -2.02 5.72 19.20
CA GLU A 54 -2.08 6.56 20.41
C GLU A 54 -2.94 7.81 20.18
N VAL A 55 -2.88 8.37 18.96
CA VAL A 55 -3.50 9.65 18.58
C VAL A 55 -4.69 9.50 17.64
N CYS A 56 -4.80 8.38 16.88
CA CYS A 56 -5.92 8.05 16.00
C CYS A 56 -6.72 6.89 16.57
N LYS A 57 -8.04 7.06 16.68
CA LYS A 57 -8.93 6.05 17.26
C LYS A 57 -9.81 5.33 16.24
N TYR A 58 -9.71 5.67 14.97
CA TYR A 58 -10.44 5.06 13.88
C TYR A 58 -9.50 4.63 12.76
N TYR A 59 -9.65 3.40 12.28
CA TYR A 59 -8.91 2.87 11.13
C TYR A 59 -9.89 2.29 10.11
N SER A 60 -9.93 2.86 8.90
CA SER A 60 -10.88 2.49 7.85
C SER A 60 -10.23 1.66 6.77
N TYR A 61 -10.77 0.47 6.50
CA TYR A 61 -10.37 -0.42 5.41
C TYR A 61 -11.04 -0.02 4.09
N ASN A 62 -10.68 1.12 3.55
CA ASN A 62 -11.22 1.61 2.27
C ASN A 62 -10.55 0.99 1.03
N MET A 63 -9.50 0.16 1.21
CA MET A 63 -8.79 -0.57 0.16
C MET A 63 -8.33 0.32 -1.00
N HIS A 64 -7.89 1.54 -0.69
CA HIS A 64 -7.57 2.57 -1.67
C HIS A 64 -6.30 2.28 -2.48
N GLN A 65 -5.36 1.50 -1.94
CA GLN A 65 -4.06 1.28 -2.54
C GLN A 65 -3.49 -0.09 -2.18
N MET A 66 -2.76 -0.68 -3.11
CA MET A 66 -1.92 -1.84 -2.87
C MET A 66 -0.53 -1.57 -3.46
N VAL A 67 0.48 -1.44 -2.62
CA VAL A 67 1.87 -1.20 -3.04
C VAL A 67 2.69 -2.44 -2.72
N PRO A 68 3.09 -3.23 -3.74
CA PRO A 68 3.96 -4.38 -3.51
C PRO A 68 5.41 -3.91 -3.26
N ASP A 69 6.06 -4.49 -2.25
CA ASP A 69 7.50 -4.39 -2.12
C ASP A 69 8.18 -5.28 -3.15
N ILE A 70 9.27 -4.79 -3.73
CA ILE A 70 10.01 -5.49 -4.78
C ILE A 70 11.48 -5.60 -4.38
N VAL A 71 11.99 -6.82 -4.33
CA VAL A 71 13.43 -7.06 -4.17
C VAL A 71 14.09 -6.83 -5.54
N ILE A 72 15.05 -5.92 -5.58
CA ILE A 72 15.79 -5.62 -6.80
C ILE A 72 17.28 -5.87 -6.61
N GLY A 73 17.94 -6.32 -7.67
CA GLY A 73 19.38 -6.53 -7.72
C GLY A 73 20.04 -5.76 -8.86
N ASN A 74 21.30 -5.37 -8.70
CA ASN A 74 22.08 -4.78 -9.78
C ASN A 74 22.34 -5.85 -10.86
N LEU A 75 21.82 -5.64 -12.08
CA LEU A 75 21.92 -6.61 -13.16
C LEU A 75 23.38 -6.92 -13.55
N ARG A 76 24.27 -5.90 -13.53
CA ARG A 76 25.70 -6.11 -13.82
C ARG A 76 26.36 -7.02 -12.78
N PHE A 77 26.05 -6.81 -11.52
CA PHE A 77 26.53 -7.68 -10.42
C PHE A 77 25.98 -9.10 -10.59
N LEU A 78 24.69 -9.28 -10.79
CA LEU A 78 24.06 -10.59 -10.96
C LEU A 78 24.60 -11.34 -12.17
N ASN A 79 24.94 -10.64 -13.24
CA ASN A 79 25.53 -11.22 -14.45
C ASN A 79 27.03 -11.51 -14.31
N SER A 80 27.71 -11.00 -13.30
CA SER A 80 29.13 -11.32 -13.00
C SER A 80 29.33 -12.53 -12.12
N LEU A 81 28.24 -13.08 -11.56
CA LEU A 81 28.28 -14.28 -10.73
C LEU A 81 28.50 -15.54 -11.58
N SER A 82 29.18 -16.53 -11.00
CA SER A 82 29.23 -17.87 -11.58
C SER A 82 27.81 -18.50 -11.58
N PRO A 83 27.58 -19.54 -12.39
CA PRO A 83 26.28 -20.24 -12.39
C PRO A 83 25.89 -20.77 -10.99
N GLU A 84 26.84 -21.24 -10.21
CA GLU A 84 26.63 -21.75 -8.85
C GLU A 84 26.25 -20.64 -7.90
N GLU A 85 26.98 -19.51 -7.92
CA GLU A 85 26.65 -18.34 -7.11
C GLU A 85 25.30 -17.75 -7.49
N ARG A 86 24.98 -17.68 -8.79
CA ARG A 86 23.70 -17.19 -9.27
C ARG A 86 22.54 -18.05 -8.78
N ALA A 87 22.70 -19.38 -8.75
CA ALA A 87 21.68 -20.29 -8.23
C ALA A 87 21.37 -20.03 -6.75
N ILE A 88 22.42 -19.75 -5.93
CA ILE A 88 22.23 -19.38 -4.51
C ILE A 88 21.41 -18.08 -4.38
N PHE A 89 21.68 -17.07 -5.21
CA PHE A 89 20.92 -15.82 -5.20
C PHE A 89 19.46 -16.03 -5.62
N ASP A 90 19.23 -16.82 -6.67
CA ASP A 90 17.88 -17.11 -7.17
C ASP A 90 17.05 -17.87 -6.12
N GLU A 91 17.62 -18.89 -5.47
CA GLU A 91 17.00 -19.57 -4.34
C GLU A 91 16.74 -18.60 -3.16
N GLY A 92 17.69 -17.72 -2.85
CA GLY A 92 17.55 -16.71 -1.80
C GLY A 92 16.38 -15.75 -2.05
N PHE A 93 16.14 -15.34 -3.29
CA PHE A 93 15.00 -14.47 -3.65
C PHE A 93 13.66 -15.18 -3.43
N ASP A 94 13.57 -16.47 -3.75
CA ASP A 94 12.36 -17.27 -3.49
C ASP A 94 12.10 -17.42 -1.98
N ILE A 95 13.16 -17.71 -1.21
CA ILE A 95 13.08 -17.83 0.25
C ILE A 95 12.65 -16.48 0.88
N ILE A 96 13.29 -15.38 0.50
CA ILE A 96 12.95 -14.04 1.02
C ILE A 96 11.49 -13.73 0.75
N SER A 97 10.99 -13.97 -0.47
CA SER A 97 9.62 -13.69 -0.84
C SER A 97 8.60 -14.49 -0.01
N LYS A 98 8.93 -15.74 0.29
CA LYS A 98 8.07 -16.63 1.10
C LYS A 98 8.07 -16.19 2.57
N VAL A 99 9.26 -16.07 3.16
CA VAL A 99 9.42 -15.70 4.58
C VAL A 99 8.83 -14.33 4.87
N GLN A 100 9.04 -13.37 3.97
CA GLN A 100 8.49 -12.02 4.12
C GLN A 100 6.96 -12.01 4.17
N ARG A 101 6.29 -12.76 3.28
CA ARG A 101 4.82 -12.84 3.27
C ARG A 101 4.26 -13.46 4.54
N GLU A 102 4.89 -14.52 5.06
CA GLU A 102 4.49 -15.16 6.31
C GLU A 102 4.69 -14.20 7.49
N ALA A 103 5.88 -13.62 7.63
CA ALA A 103 6.20 -12.68 8.69
C ALA A 103 5.35 -11.40 8.65
N TRP A 104 5.01 -10.91 7.45
CA TRP A 104 4.12 -9.77 7.27
C TRP A 104 2.71 -10.07 7.80
N GLY A 105 2.13 -11.21 7.42
CA GLY A 105 0.81 -11.63 7.91
C GLY A 105 0.76 -11.69 9.44
N GLU A 106 1.73 -12.35 10.08
CA GLU A 106 1.83 -12.41 11.53
C GLU A 106 1.98 -11.01 12.17
N SER A 107 2.75 -10.13 11.53
CA SER A 107 2.95 -8.77 12.03
C SER A 107 1.69 -7.92 11.95
N VAL A 108 0.91 -8.06 10.88
CA VAL A 108 -0.39 -7.40 10.71
C VAL A 108 -1.37 -7.88 11.79
N ASP A 109 -1.48 -9.20 12.00
CA ASP A 109 -2.37 -9.76 13.02
C ASP A 109 -2.03 -9.24 14.43
N LYS A 110 -0.74 -9.19 14.76
CA LYS A 110 -0.27 -8.63 16.03
C LYS A 110 -0.60 -7.14 16.15
N ALA A 111 -0.37 -6.36 15.08
CA ALA A 111 -0.66 -4.94 15.06
C ALA A 111 -2.15 -4.66 15.27
N ILE A 112 -3.04 -5.44 14.63
CA ILE A 112 -4.49 -5.31 14.80
C ILE A 112 -4.89 -5.59 16.27
N GLN A 113 -4.35 -6.64 16.90
CA GLN A 113 -4.66 -6.94 18.30
C GLN A 113 -4.19 -5.82 19.24
N GLN A 114 -2.94 -5.36 19.08
CA GLN A 114 -2.41 -4.27 19.89
C GLN A 114 -3.18 -2.97 19.67
N ALA A 115 -3.57 -2.64 18.44
CA ALA A 115 -4.37 -1.45 18.15
C ALA A 115 -5.75 -1.51 18.83
N LYS A 116 -6.39 -2.69 18.89
CA LYS A 116 -7.63 -2.89 19.65
C LYS A 116 -7.43 -2.63 21.15
N GLU A 117 -6.32 -3.08 21.74
CA GLU A 117 -5.97 -2.79 23.14
C GLU A 117 -5.76 -1.29 23.38
N MET A 118 -5.34 -0.54 22.34
CA MET A 118 -5.24 0.92 22.36
C MET A 118 -6.58 1.63 22.12
N ASN A 119 -7.70 0.88 22.04
CA ASN A 119 -9.05 1.35 21.73
C ASN A 119 -9.16 1.95 20.33
N VAL A 120 -8.47 1.41 19.34
CA VAL A 120 -8.66 1.74 17.93
C VAL A 120 -9.85 0.93 17.40
N GLU A 121 -10.83 1.62 16.84
CA GLU A 121 -11.99 1.04 16.16
C GLU A 121 -11.68 0.81 14.69
N PHE A 122 -11.94 -0.42 14.20
CA PHE A 122 -11.75 -0.78 12.80
C PHE A 122 -13.08 -0.69 12.04
N ILE A 123 -13.10 0.16 11.01
CA ILE A 123 -14.28 0.47 10.20
C ILE A 123 -14.13 -0.21 8.83
N TYR A 124 -15.21 -0.81 8.36
CA TYR A 124 -15.30 -1.47 7.05
C TYR A 124 -16.32 -0.74 6.17
N PRO A 125 -15.91 0.33 5.48
CA PRO A 125 -16.80 1.13 4.64
C PRO A 125 -17.16 0.41 3.35
N ASP A 126 -18.12 0.98 2.60
CA ASP A 126 -18.41 0.53 1.24
C ASP A 126 -17.22 0.88 0.31
N VAL A 127 -16.44 -0.16 -0.01
CA VAL A 127 -15.25 -0.02 -0.87
C VAL A 127 -15.62 0.40 -2.30
N LEU A 128 -16.80 0.03 -2.79
CA LEU A 128 -17.25 0.41 -4.14
C LEU A 128 -17.40 1.92 -4.28
N ALA A 129 -17.93 2.59 -3.25
CA ALA A 129 -18.05 4.04 -3.24
C ALA A 129 -16.70 4.76 -3.37
N PHE A 130 -15.63 4.19 -2.78
CA PHE A 130 -14.26 4.71 -2.96
C PHE A 130 -13.72 4.42 -4.35
N GLN A 131 -13.93 3.19 -4.87
CA GLN A 131 -13.47 2.79 -6.21
C GLN A 131 -14.07 3.68 -7.29
N GLU A 132 -15.38 3.95 -7.24
CA GLU A 132 -16.06 4.79 -8.22
C GLU A 132 -15.49 6.22 -8.25
N ARG A 133 -15.13 6.78 -7.09
CA ARG A 133 -14.58 8.13 -7.03
C ARG A 133 -13.19 8.26 -7.64
N VAL A 134 -12.39 7.20 -7.68
CA VAL A 134 -11.02 7.24 -8.23
C VAL A 134 -10.92 6.84 -9.70
N LEU A 135 -12.02 6.45 -10.36
CA LEU A 135 -12.01 6.13 -11.79
C LEU A 135 -11.39 7.23 -12.66
N PRO A 136 -11.67 8.54 -12.44
CA PRO A 136 -11.03 9.60 -13.21
C PRO A 136 -9.51 9.59 -13.10
N LEU A 137 -8.95 9.22 -11.94
CA LEU A 137 -7.50 9.11 -11.76
C LEU A 137 -6.90 7.96 -12.60
N HIS A 138 -7.63 6.85 -12.74
CA HIS A 138 -7.21 5.75 -13.63
C HIS A 138 -7.09 6.23 -15.07
N ASP A 139 -8.07 6.96 -15.55
CA ASP A 139 -8.09 7.52 -16.92
C ASP A 139 -6.96 8.53 -17.12
N GLU A 140 -6.74 9.45 -16.17
CA GLU A 140 -5.65 10.41 -16.17
C GLU A 140 -4.27 9.72 -16.25
N VAL A 141 -4.05 8.67 -15.45
CA VAL A 141 -2.79 7.91 -15.43
C VAL A 141 -2.57 7.13 -16.72
N LEU A 142 -3.61 6.50 -17.26
CA LEU A 142 -3.52 5.74 -18.51
C LEU A 142 -3.31 6.66 -19.72
N ALA A 143 -3.91 7.84 -19.74
CA ALA A 143 -3.68 8.86 -20.76
C ALA A 143 -2.23 9.38 -20.72
N ALA A 144 -1.72 9.66 -19.51
CA ALA A 144 -0.33 10.13 -19.33
C ALA A 144 0.71 9.04 -19.58
N THR A 145 0.38 7.78 -19.38
CA THR A 145 1.30 6.65 -19.51
C THR A 145 0.63 5.45 -20.21
N PRO A 146 0.40 5.52 -21.53
CA PRO A 146 -0.37 4.49 -22.27
C PRO A 146 0.23 3.06 -22.16
N LYS A 147 1.55 2.95 -21.96
CA LYS A 147 2.23 1.65 -21.77
C LYS A 147 1.75 0.86 -20.55
N LEU A 148 1.03 1.48 -19.61
CA LEU A 148 0.46 0.80 -18.46
C LEU A 148 -0.87 0.10 -18.78
N LYS A 149 -1.52 0.44 -19.91
CA LYS A 149 -2.84 -0.10 -20.28
C LYS A 149 -2.90 -1.63 -20.27
N PRO A 150 -1.96 -2.38 -20.87
CA PRO A 150 -2.03 -3.84 -20.83
C PRO A 150 -1.97 -4.43 -19.41
N ILE A 151 -1.16 -3.81 -18.52
CA ILE A 151 -1.04 -4.24 -17.12
C ILE A 151 -2.36 -3.95 -16.39
N TYR A 152 -2.91 -2.75 -16.58
CA TYR A 152 -4.18 -2.36 -15.99
C TYR A 152 -5.31 -3.30 -16.41
N ASP A 153 -5.43 -3.59 -17.71
CA ASP A 153 -6.46 -4.49 -18.23
C ASP A 153 -6.34 -5.90 -17.64
N LYS A 154 -5.11 -6.40 -17.50
CA LYS A 154 -4.88 -7.72 -16.89
C LYS A 154 -5.25 -7.76 -15.40
N ILE A 155 -4.98 -6.69 -14.66
CA ILE A 155 -5.41 -6.57 -13.26
C ILE A 155 -6.94 -6.57 -13.17
N GLN A 156 -7.62 -5.84 -14.05
CA GLN A 156 -9.09 -5.79 -14.09
C GLN A 156 -9.71 -7.15 -14.45
N GLU A 157 -9.11 -7.87 -15.40
CA GLU A 157 -9.53 -9.22 -15.80
C GLU A 157 -9.45 -10.19 -14.61
N ILE A 158 -8.28 -10.28 -13.96
CA ILE A 158 -8.06 -11.14 -12.79
C ILE A 158 -9.01 -10.77 -11.65
N GLY A 159 -9.21 -9.48 -11.41
CA GLY A 159 -10.15 -9.01 -10.39
C GLY A 159 -11.59 -9.47 -10.62
N LYS A 160 -12.04 -9.53 -11.89
CA LYS A 160 -13.37 -10.07 -12.27
C LYS A 160 -13.45 -11.58 -12.06
N GLU A 161 -12.41 -12.32 -12.42
CA GLU A 161 -12.34 -13.78 -12.23
C GLU A 161 -12.45 -14.16 -10.76
N ILE A 162 -11.70 -13.46 -9.88
CA ILE A 162 -11.71 -13.69 -8.43
C ILE A 162 -13.09 -13.38 -7.82
N LYS A 163 -13.72 -12.28 -8.25
CA LYS A 163 -15.07 -11.90 -7.77
C LYS A 163 -16.16 -12.83 -8.32
N GLY A 164 -16.04 -13.29 -9.56
CA GLY A 164 -16.99 -14.21 -10.20
C GLY A 164 -16.91 -15.65 -9.70
N GLY A 165 -15.79 -16.08 -9.15
CA GLY A 165 -15.58 -17.42 -8.59
C GLY A 165 -16.04 -17.59 -7.12
N LYS A 166 -16.64 -16.58 -6.52
CA LYS A 166 -17.16 -16.60 -5.13
C LYS A 166 -18.69 -16.68 -5.06
N ASN A 167 -19.34 -17.32 -6.08
CA ASN A 167 -20.76 -17.70 -6.02
C ASN A 167 -20.91 -19.15 -5.58
#